data_eeb7e0889664d236909a2a32d339e850
#
_entry.id   eeb7e0889664d236909a2a32d339e850
#
_cell.length_a   1.000
_cell.length_b   1.000
_cell.length_c   1.000
_cell.angle_alpha   90.00
_cell.angle_beta   90.00
_cell.angle_gamma   90.00
#
_symmetry.space_group_name_H-M   'P 1'
#
loop_
_entity.id
_entity.type
_entity.pdbx_description
1 polymer ?
#
loop_
_entity_poly.entity_id
_entity_poly.type
_entity_poly.pdbx_seq_one_letter_code
_entity_poly.pdbx_strand_id
1 'polypeptide(L)'
;EEKMSVTLAMIVISVAIYVIINFIDHSDEKSALAIKYGAFYPPKIEYKQEYWRFLTANFVHVDLVHIFMNCYALYYLGGTFFEPFLGSLEYLYLVLISGIFSYLITYMASKKEGRYQNTITLGASGIFYGFLGAIVTLGVVFQGPFLMVLKQFIPVIAINVVFTLADKNISKTGHLGGFVGGVIAMLVLIGSGLCVY
;
A
#
# COMPACT_ATOMS: atom_id res chain seq x y z
N GLU A 1 21.06 9.92 -12.67
CA GLU A 1 19.58 9.82 -12.60
C GLU A 1 19.22 8.44 -12.10
N GLU A 2 18.84 8.30 -10.84
CA GLU A 2 18.26 7.06 -10.35
C GLU A 2 16.91 6.85 -11.04
N LYS A 3 16.80 5.72 -11.73
CA LYS A 3 15.62 5.37 -12.52
C LYS A 3 14.51 4.92 -11.56
N MET A 4 13.31 5.42 -11.73
CA MET A 4 12.06 4.96 -11.07
C MET A 4 11.73 3.51 -11.44
N SER A 5 12.65 2.57 -11.19
CA SER A 5 12.53 1.19 -11.68
C SER A 5 11.53 0.37 -10.89
N VAL A 6 11.50 0.52 -9.57
CA VAL A 6 10.57 -0.19 -8.68
C VAL A 6 9.16 0.36 -8.85
N THR A 7 9.01 1.68 -8.84
CA THR A 7 7.70 2.34 -9.03
C THR A 7 7.08 1.95 -10.38
N LEU A 8 7.84 2.01 -11.46
CA LEU A 8 7.35 1.66 -12.80
C LEU A 8 6.97 0.18 -12.88
N ALA A 9 7.78 -0.71 -12.30
CA ALA A 9 7.46 -2.14 -12.24
C ALA A 9 6.12 -2.39 -11.51
N MET A 10 5.90 -1.73 -10.38
CA MET A 10 4.64 -1.84 -9.64
C MET A 10 3.44 -1.35 -10.43
N ILE A 11 3.56 -0.20 -11.09
CA ILE A 11 2.49 0.36 -11.93
C ILE A 11 2.19 -0.59 -13.09
N VAL A 12 3.21 -1.06 -13.80
CA VAL A 12 3.04 -1.97 -14.95
C VAL A 12 2.35 -3.28 -14.53
N ILE A 13 2.78 -3.89 -13.41
CA ILE A 13 2.16 -5.11 -12.89
C ILE A 13 0.69 -4.85 -12.53
N SER A 14 0.40 -3.74 -11.83
CA SER A 14 -0.97 -3.40 -11.43
C SER A 14 -1.87 -3.16 -12.64
N VAL A 15 -1.39 -2.43 -13.64
CA VAL A 15 -2.14 -2.17 -14.89
C VAL A 15 -2.35 -3.46 -15.66
N ALA A 16 -1.35 -4.34 -15.77
CA ALA A 16 -1.49 -5.62 -16.45
C ALA A 16 -2.57 -6.51 -15.80
N ILE A 17 -2.55 -6.63 -14.45
CA ILE A 17 -3.57 -7.39 -13.72
C ILE A 17 -4.95 -6.75 -13.90
N TYR A 18 -5.06 -5.44 -13.84
CA TYR A 18 -6.31 -4.71 -14.07
C TYR A 18 -6.89 -4.98 -15.47
N VAL A 19 -6.05 -4.93 -16.50
CA VAL A 19 -6.46 -5.22 -17.89
C VAL A 19 -6.92 -6.67 -18.03
N ILE A 20 -6.22 -7.61 -17.41
CA ILE A 20 -6.64 -9.02 -17.43
C ILE A 20 -8.02 -9.19 -16.80
N ILE A 21 -8.25 -8.64 -15.62
CA ILE A 21 -9.52 -8.78 -14.87
C ILE A 21 -10.69 -8.09 -15.60
N ASN A 22 -10.45 -6.94 -16.22
CA ASN A 22 -11.55 -6.13 -16.76
C ASN A 22 -11.84 -6.36 -18.24
N PHE A 23 -10.86 -6.87 -19.03
CA PHE A 23 -10.96 -6.90 -20.48
C PHE A 23 -10.56 -8.22 -21.14
N ILE A 24 -9.88 -9.14 -20.43
CA ILE A 24 -9.34 -10.37 -21.03
C ILE A 24 -10.01 -11.61 -20.44
N ASP A 25 -10.04 -11.73 -19.11
CA ASP A 25 -10.61 -12.90 -18.45
C ASP A 25 -12.11 -12.68 -18.18
N HIS A 26 -12.94 -13.39 -18.91
CA HIS A 26 -14.40 -13.36 -18.78
C HIS A 26 -14.93 -14.65 -18.15
N SER A 27 -14.07 -15.45 -17.51
CA SER A 27 -14.44 -16.76 -16.95
C SER A 27 -15.30 -16.69 -15.71
N ASP A 28 -15.36 -15.54 -15.04
CA ASP A 28 -16.07 -15.35 -13.78
C ASP A 28 -16.40 -13.88 -13.52
N GLU A 29 -17.11 -13.58 -12.44
CA GLU A 29 -17.36 -12.21 -11.99
C GLU A 29 -16.09 -11.55 -11.46
N LYS A 30 -16.03 -10.21 -11.54
CA LYS A 30 -14.85 -9.42 -11.15
C LYS A 30 -14.34 -9.71 -9.74
N SER A 31 -15.23 -9.97 -8.79
CA SER A 31 -14.88 -10.33 -7.41
C SER A 31 -14.13 -11.66 -7.33
N ALA A 32 -14.61 -12.67 -8.05
CA ALA A 32 -13.97 -13.98 -8.14
C ALA A 32 -12.64 -13.90 -8.90
N LEU A 33 -12.59 -13.14 -10.01
CA LEU A 33 -11.34 -12.86 -10.73
C LEU A 33 -10.33 -12.12 -9.85
N ALA A 34 -10.74 -11.16 -9.04
CA ALA A 34 -9.84 -10.50 -8.10
C ALA A 34 -9.19 -11.51 -7.14
N ILE A 35 -9.97 -12.45 -6.57
CA ILE A 35 -9.45 -13.53 -5.73
C ILE A 35 -8.51 -14.43 -6.53
N LYS A 36 -8.89 -14.81 -7.76
CA LYS A 36 -8.08 -15.64 -8.67
C LYS A 36 -6.71 -15.00 -8.93
N TYR A 37 -6.67 -13.69 -9.15
CA TYR A 37 -5.44 -12.93 -9.46
C TYR A 37 -4.72 -12.35 -8.24
N GLY A 38 -5.11 -12.73 -7.03
CA GLY A 38 -4.27 -12.48 -5.85
C GLY A 38 -4.80 -11.48 -4.84
N ALA A 39 -6.06 -11.04 -4.93
CA ALA A 39 -6.66 -10.21 -3.89
C ALA A 39 -6.61 -10.89 -2.52
N PHE A 40 -6.53 -10.08 -1.47
CA PHE A 40 -6.57 -10.57 -0.10
C PHE A 40 -7.98 -11.08 0.23
N TYR A 41 -8.04 -12.34 0.66
CA TYR A 41 -9.29 -13.00 1.05
C TYR A 41 -9.00 -13.97 2.19
N PRO A 42 -9.42 -13.67 3.44
CA PRO A 42 -9.08 -14.43 4.63
C PRO A 42 -9.28 -15.95 4.52
N PRO A 43 -10.39 -16.46 3.95
CA PRO A 43 -10.57 -17.91 3.81
C PRO A 43 -9.48 -18.61 2.99
N LYS A 44 -8.92 -17.94 1.98
CA LYS A 44 -7.81 -18.50 1.21
C LYS A 44 -6.53 -18.63 2.03
N ILE A 45 -6.31 -17.72 2.96
CA ILE A 45 -5.17 -17.77 3.87
C ILE A 45 -5.40 -18.88 4.92
N GLU A 46 -6.58 -18.95 5.52
CA GLU A 46 -6.88 -19.88 6.61
C GLU A 46 -6.93 -21.35 6.14
N TYR A 47 -7.64 -21.59 5.05
CA TYR A 47 -7.89 -22.98 4.60
C TYR A 47 -6.93 -23.48 3.50
N LYS A 48 -6.27 -22.56 2.78
CA LYS A 48 -5.37 -22.89 1.66
C LYS A 48 -3.92 -22.46 1.90
N GLN A 49 -3.63 -21.75 3.01
CA GLN A 49 -2.31 -21.24 3.35
C GLN A 49 -1.69 -20.35 2.26
N GLU A 50 -2.53 -19.60 1.52
CA GLU A 50 -2.10 -18.73 0.43
C GLU A 50 -1.52 -17.41 0.98
N TYR A 51 -0.46 -17.48 1.79
CA TYR A 51 0.18 -16.32 2.44
C TYR A 51 0.77 -15.30 1.46
N TRP A 52 1.07 -15.72 0.24
CA TRP A 52 1.52 -14.81 -0.83
C TRP A 52 0.53 -13.66 -1.11
N ARG A 53 -0.73 -13.80 -0.70
CA ARG A 53 -1.76 -12.75 -0.84
C ARG A 53 -1.48 -11.51 -0.02
N PHE A 54 -0.67 -11.59 1.03
CA PHE A 54 -0.20 -10.41 1.75
C PHE A 54 0.62 -9.47 0.86
N LEU A 55 1.27 -10.02 -0.16
CA LEU A 55 2.04 -9.24 -1.14
C LEU A 55 1.22 -8.92 -2.38
N THR A 56 0.60 -9.92 -3.02
CA THR A 56 -0.02 -9.78 -4.34
C THR A 56 -1.26 -8.91 -4.35
N ALA A 57 -1.98 -8.83 -3.23
CA ALA A 57 -3.19 -8.01 -3.12
C ALA A 57 -2.91 -6.51 -3.36
N ASN A 58 -1.69 -6.06 -3.15
CA ASN A 58 -1.28 -4.68 -3.45
C ASN A 58 -1.33 -4.35 -4.95
N PHE A 59 -1.28 -5.35 -5.83
CA PHE A 59 -1.28 -5.17 -7.28
C PHE A 59 -2.66 -5.35 -7.93
N VAL A 60 -3.63 -5.89 -7.18
CA VAL A 60 -4.97 -6.19 -7.71
C VAL A 60 -5.87 -4.96 -7.61
N HIS A 61 -6.54 -4.61 -8.70
CA HIS A 61 -7.52 -3.53 -8.78
C HIS A 61 -8.66 -3.97 -9.71
N VAL A 62 -9.89 -3.58 -9.37
CA VAL A 62 -11.10 -3.92 -10.17
C VAL A 62 -11.83 -2.67 -10.68
N ASP A 63 -11.55 -1.52 -10.13
CA ASP A 63 -12.17 -0.24 -10.46
C ASP A 63 -11.16 0.73 -11.07
N LEU A 64 -11.59 1.48 -12.10
CA LEU A 64 -10.73 2.40 -12.86
C LEU A 64 -10.24 3.57 -12.00
N VAL A 65 -11.12 4.17 -11.19
CA VAL A 65 -10.74 5.30 -10.35
C VAL A 65 -9.77 4.84 -9.28
N HIS A 66 -10.00 3.65 -8.72
CA HIS A 66 -9.15 3.07 -7.69
C HIS A 66 -7.72 2.82 -8.21
N ILE A 67 -7.57 2.17 -9.38
CA ILE A 67 -6.23 1.94 -9.94
C ILE A 67 -5.55 3.25 -10.34
N PHE A 68 -6.30 4.20 -10.93
CA PHE A 68 -5.75 5.49 -11.33
C PHE A 68 -5.19 6.25 -10.12
N MET A 69 -5.95 6.36 -9.03
CA MET A 69 -5.51 7.05 -7.82
C MET A 69 -4.31 6.37 -7.17
N ASN A 70 -4.28 5.04 -7.13
CA ASN A 70 -3.14 4.30 -6.58
C ASN A 70 -1.88 4.44 -7.45
N CYS A 71 -2.00 4.32 -8.77
CA CYS A 71 -0.87 4.53 -9.69
C CYS A 71 -0.35 5.97 -9.62
N TYR A 72 -1.26 6.96 -9.52
CA TYR A 72 -0.88 8.35 -9.34
C TYR A 72 -0.10 8.57 -8.03
N ALA A 73 -0.59 8.01 -6.93
CA ALA A 73 0.09 8.10 -5.63
C ALA A 73 1.46 7.40 -5.63
N LEU A 74 1.55 6.20 -6.22
CA LEU A 74 2.81 5.47 -6.41
C LEU A 74 3.80 6.28 -7.26
N TYR A 75 3.34 6.84 -8.38
CA TYR A 75 4.19 7.65 -9.24
C TYR A 75 4.67 8.91 -8.53
N TYR A 76 3.72 9.68 -7.95
CA TYR A 76 4.03 10.99 -7.39
C TYR A 76 4.84 10.90 -6.07
N LEU A 77 4.39 10.11 -5.10
CA LEU A 77 5.13 9.96 -3.84
C LEU A 77 6.24 8.93 -3.94
N GLY A 78 5.95 7.77 -4.51
CA GLY A 78 6.95 6.72 -4.65
C GLY A 78 8.06 7.11 -5.61
N GLY A 79 7.70 7.34 -6.87
CA GLY A 79 8.67 7.53 -7.95
C GLY A 79 9.36 8.88 -7.97
N THR A 80 8.70 9.99 -7.58
CA THR A 80 9.34 11.32 -7.63
C THR A 80 9.93 11.76 -6.29
N PHE A 81 9.58 11.11 -5.19
CA PHE A 81 10.12 11.48 -3.88
C PHE A 81 10.87 10.31 -3.22
N PHE A 82 10.21 9.20 -2.88
CA PHE A 82 10.84 8.16 -2.06
C PHE A 82 11.90 7.35 -2.80
N GLU A 83 11.67 6.93 -4.04
CA GLU A 83 12.65 6.09 -4.77
C GLU A 83 13.94 6.86 -5.08
N PRO A 84 13.90 8.14 -5.56
CA PRO A 84 15.13 8.94 -5.71
C PRO A 84 15.80 9.30 -4.38
N PHE A 85 15.02 9.45 -3.31
CA PHE A 85 15.51 9.84 -2.00
C PHE A 85 16.22 8.69 -1.25
N LEU A 86 15.64 7.49 -1.30
CA LEU A 86 16.13 6.31 -0.57
C LEU A 86 17.08 5.44 -1.40
N GLY A 87 16.95 5.48 -2.73
CA GLY A 87 17.46 4.44 -3.60
C GLY A 87 16.46 3.29 -3.75
N SER A 88 16.60 2.54 -4.86
CA SER A 88 15.59 1.52 -5.26
C SER A 88 15.46 0.37 -4.26
N LEU A 89 16.52 -0.03 -3.56
CA LEU A 89 16.47 -1.16 -2.61
C LEU A 89 15.76 -0.77 -1.30
N GLU A 90 16.11 0.35 -0.72
CA GLU A 90 15.50 0.87 0.50
C GLU A 90 14.04 1.28 0.25
N TYR A 91 13.78 1.84 -0.91
CA TYR A 91 12.41 2.12 -1.36
C TYR A 91 11.59 0.84 -1.52
N LEU A 92 12.13 -0.21 -2.15
CA LEU A 92 11.47 -1.51 -2.25
C LEU A 92 11.17 -2.07 -0.85
N TYR A 93 12.11 -1.96 0.09
CA TYR A 93 11.89 -2.36 1.47
C TYR A 93 10.72 -1.60 2.11
N LEU A 94 10.66 -0.26 1.98
CA LEU A 94 9.55 0.56 2.46
C LEU A 94 8.21 0.10 1.88
N VAL A 95 8.15 -0.13 0.58
CA VAL A 95 6.96 -0.61 -0.14
C VAL A 95 6.50 -1.98 0.36
N LEU A 96 7.43 -2.94 0.46
CA LEU A 96 7.11 -4.31 0.89
C LEU A 96 6.58 -4.33 2.32
N ILE A 97 7.25 -3.67 3.25
CA ILE A 97 6.81 -3.64 4.65
C ILE A 97 5.46 -2.95 4.79
N SER A 98 5.27 -1.80 4.14
CA SER A 98 3.98 -1.08 4.15
C SER A 98 2.84 -1.95 3.60
N GLY A 99 3.05 -2.57 2.44
CA GLY A 99 2.06 -3.43 1.79
C GLY A 99 1.72 -4.68 2.60
N ILE A 100 2.73 -5.36 3.16
CA ILE A 100 2.52 -6.55 3.99
C ILE A 100 1.77 -6.20 5.28
N PHE A 101 2.18 -5.13 5.98
CA PHE A 101 1.52 -4.69 7.21
C PHE A 101 0.07 -4.27 6.97
N SER A 102 -0.24 -3.66 5.83
CA SER A 102 -1.62 -3.35 5.43
C SER A 102 -2.52 -4.58 5.53
N TYR A 103 -2.12 -5.67 4.91
CA TYR A 103 -2.93 -6.90 4.90
C TYR A 103 -2.77 -7.73 6.18
N LEU A 104 -1.65 -7.64 6.86
CA LEU A 104 -1.44 -8.31 8.16
C LEU A 104 -2.41 -7.76 9.22
N ILE A 105 -2.52 -6.45 9.37
CA ILE A 105 -3.47 -5.81 10.29
C ILE A 105 -4.92 -6.13 9.89
N THR A 106 -5.22 -6.14 8.58
CA THR A 106 -6.54 -6.54 8.09
C THR A 106 -6.85 -8.00 8.43
N TYR A 107 -5.87 -8.90 8.31
CA TYR A 107 -6.03 -10.31 8.69
C TYR A 107 -6.28 -10.49 10.19
N MET A 108 -5.51 -9.79 11.01
CA MET A 108 -5.70 -9.84 12.47
C MET A 108 -7.10 -9.34 12.88
N ALA A 109 -7.56 -8.27 12.25
CA ALA A 109 -8.90 -7.75 12.46
C ALA A 109 -9.99 -8.74 12.01
N SER A 110 -9.79 -9.43 10.88
CA SER A 110 -10.76 -10.44 10.39
C SER A 110 -10.92 -11.60 11.37
N LYS A 111 -9.85 -12.01 12.02
CA LYS A 111 -9.91 -13.06 13.05
C LYS A 111 -10.63 -12.62 14.32
N LYS A 112 -10.45 -11.36 14.72
CA LYS A 112 -11.03 -10.85 15.97
C LYS A 112 -12.50 -10.48 15.86
N GLU A 113 -12.91 -9.87 14.75
CA GLU A 113 -14.24 -9.25 14.62
C GLU A 113 -15.23 -10.05 13.77
N GLY A 114 -14.86 -11.16 13.17
CA GLY A 114 -15.74 -12.01 12.36
C GLY A 114 -16.33 -11.36 11.11
N ARG A 115 -16.69 -10.07 11.17
CA ARG A 115 -17.33 -9.35 10.06
C ARG A 115 -16.45 -9.15 8.83
N TYR A 116 -15.13 -9.27 8.97
CA TYR A 116 -14.18 -9.15 7.87
C TYR A 116 -13.76 -10.49 7.28
N GLN A 117 -14.27 -11.62 7.81
CA GLN A 117 -13.84 -12.96 7.41
C GLN A 117 -14.08 -13.27 5.94
N ASN A 118 -15.13 -12.71 5.34
CA ASN A 118 -15.46 -12.92 3.93
C ASN A 118 -15.26 -11.65 3.08
N THR A 119 -14.49 -10.69 3.56
CA THR A 119 -14.25 -9.44 2.83
C THR A 119 -13.05 -9.59 1.90
N ILE A 120 -13.25 -9.25 0.64
CA ILE A 120 -12.17 -9.15 -0.34
C ILE A 120 -11.54 -7.76 -0.17
N THR A 121 -10.21 -7.71 0.04
CA THR A 121 -9.46 -6.46 0.13
C THR A 121 -8.35 -6.46 -0.93
N LEU A 122 -8.15 -5.32 -1.59
CA LEU A 122 -7.23 -5.21 -2.71
C LEU A 122 -6.75 -3.76 -2.89
N GLY A 123 -5.65 -3.58 -3.62
CA GLY A 123 -5.12 -2.28 -3.99
C GLY A 123 -3.89 -1.83 -3.22
N ALA A 124 -3.13 -0.91 -3.80
CA ALA A 124 -1.88 -0.38 -3.27
C ALA A 124 -2.07 0.77 -2.25
N SER A 125 -3.30 1.07 -1.85
CA SER A 125 -3.57 2.19 -0.94
C SER A 125 -2.88 2.04 0.43
N GLY A 126 -2.67 0.81 0.90
CA GLY A 126 -1.87 0.55 2.10
C GLY A 126 -0.42 1.04 1.97
N ILE A 127 0.18 0.88 0.79
CA ILE A 127 1.52 1.40 0.49
C ILE A 127 1.52 2.94 0.51
N PHE A 128 0.50 3.57 -0.08
CA PHE A 128 0.34 5.02 0.00
C PHE A 128 0.27 5.52 1.45
N TYR A 129 -0.51 4.85 2.31
CA TYR A 129 -0.52 5.17 3.74
C TYR A 129 0.84 4.90 4.42
N GLY A 130 1.59 3.92 3.93
CA GLY A 130 2.97 3.69 4.34
C GLY A 130 3.89 4.88 4.02
N PHE A 131 3.74 5.49 2.85
CA PHE A 131 4.46 6.72 2.52
C PHE A 131 4.10 7.87 3.46
N LEU A 132 2.82 8.02 3.81
CA LEU A 132 2.42 9.02 4.80
C LEU A 132 3.05 8.74 6.18
N GLY A 133 3.10 7.48 6.61
CA GLY A 133 3.80 7.06 7.83
C GLY A 133 5.29 7.38 7.80
N ALA A 134 5.94 7.13 6.65
CA ALA A 134 7.34 7.46 6.44
C ALA A 134 7.61 8.97 6.50
N ILE A 135 6.75 9.81 5.89
CA ILE A 135 6.85 11.28 5.96
C ILE A 135 6.72 11.76 7.41
N VAL A 136 5.76 11.21 8.17
CA VAL A 136 5.59 11.53 9.60
C VAL A 136 6.86 11.19 10.37
N THR A 137 7.43 10.00 10.14
CA THR A 137 8.66 9.56 10.82
C THR A 137 9.84 10.47 10.51
N LEU A 138 10.07 10.79 9.23
CA LEU A 138 11.13 11.71 8.81
C LEU A 138 10.97 13.11 9.46
N GLY A 139 9.75 13.65 9.44
CA GLY A 139 9.46 14.96 10.01
C GLY A 139 9.66 15.03 11.52
N VAL A 140 9.33 13.95 12.23
CA VAL A 140 9.48 13.88 13.70
C VAL A 140 10.94 13.64 14.10
N VAL A 141 11.66 12.77 13.41
CA VAL A 141 13.03 12.38 13.78
C VAL A 141 14.04 13.45 13.38
N PHE A 142 14.01 13.91 12.13
CA PHE A 142 15.03 14.82 11.61
C PHE A 142 14.68 16.31 11.75
N GLN A 143 13.41 16.66 11.99
CA GLN A 143 12.99 18.07 12.06
C GLN A 143 13.36 18.84 10.77
N GLY A 144 13.69 20.12 10.88
CA GLY A 144 14.22 20.96 9.78
C GLY A 144 13.41 20.85 8.48
N PRO A 145 14.06 20.56 7.35
CA PRO A 145 13.38 20.43 6.05
C PRO A 145 12.30 19.36 6.02
N PHE A 146 12.51 18.23 6.70
CA PHE A 146 11.51 17.16 6.75
C PHE A 146 10.26 17.53 7.55
N LEU A 147 10.41 18.35 8.58
CA LEU A 147 9.26 18.91 9.29
C LEU A 147 8.46 19.86 8.39
N MET A 148 9.11 20.59 7.50
CA MET A 148 8.43 21.42 6.50
C MET A 148 7.64 20.56 5.50
N VAL A 149 8.24 19.48 5.00
CA VAL A 149 7.54 18.49 4.16
C VAL A 149 6.33 17.91 4.90
N LEU A 150 6.50 17.45 6.13
CA LEU A 150 5.41 16.94 6.95
C LEU A 150 4.28 17.97 7.09
N LYS A 151 4.60 19.23 7.38
CA LYS A 151 3.57 20.29 7.48
C LYS A 151 2.78 20.48 6.19
N GLN A 152 3.43 20.38 5.03
CA GLN A 152 2.75 20.44 3.73
C GLN A 152 1.82 19.23 3.50
N PHE A 153 2.16 18.06 4.05
CA PHE A 153 1.35 16.85 3.92
C PHE A 153 0.23 16.72 4.97
N ILE A 154 0.19 17.54 6.02
CA ILE A 154 -0.89 17.50 7.02
C ILE A 154 -2.29 17.57 6.39
N PRO A 155 -2.60 18.48 5.43
CA PRO A 155 -3.91 18.50 4.78
C PRO A 155 -4.21 17.21 4.00
N VAL A 156 -3.21 16.65 3.33
CA VAL A 156 -3.35 15.38 2.58
C VAL A 156 -3.63 14.23 3.54
N ILE A 157 -2.91 14.15 4.65
CA ILE A 157 -3.14 13.15 5.70
C ILE A 157 -4.55 13.30 6.25
N ALA A 158 -4.94 14.51 6.64
CA ALA A 158 -6.24 14.78 7.24
C ALA A 158 -7.40 14.39 6.30
N ILE A 159 -7.36 14.80 5.03
CA ILE A 159 -8.42 14.47 4.07
C ILE A 159 -8.50 12.96 3.81
N ASN A 160 -7.36 12.27 3.71
CA ASN A 160 -7.34 10.82 3.52
C ASN A 160 -7.88 10.07 4.75
N VAL A 161 -7.59 10.53 5.96
CA VAL A 161 -8.19 9.99 7.20
C VAL A 161 -9.71 10.19 7.18
N VAL A 162 -10.20 11.38 6.82
CA VAL A 162 -11.65 11.64 6.72
C VAL A 162 -12.31 10.70 5.71
N PHE A 163 -11.76 10.56 4.51
CA PHE A 163 -12.31 9.64 3.50
C PHE A 163 -12.28 8.19 3.99
N THR A 164 -11.18 7.74 4.62
CA THR A 164 -11.08 6.39 5.18
C THR A 164 -12.15 6.11 6.23
N LEU A 165 -12.49 7.10 7.05
CA LEU A 165 -13.50 6.93 8.09
C LEU A 165 -14.93 7.03 7.55
N ALA A 166 -15.15 7.86 6.52
CA ALA A 166 -16.46 8.14 5.96
C ALA A 166 -16.96 7.03 5.01
N ASP A 167 -16.09 6.42 4.20
CA ASP A 167 -16.48 5.40 3.23
C ASP A 167 -16.37 3.98 3.83
N LYS A 168 -17.48 3.25 3.77
CA LYS A 168 -17.57 1.86 4.27
C LYS A 168 -16.82 0.85 3.39
N ASN A 169 -16.57 1.20 2.13
CA ASN A 169 -15.87 0.34 1.18
C ASN A 169 -14.35 0.45 1.31
N ILE A 170 -13.86 1.43 2.06
CA ILE A 170 -12.42 1.63 2.29
C ILE A 170 -11.97 0.79 3.48
N SER A 171 -10.89 0.03 3.30
CA SER A 171 -10.28 -0.79 4.35
C SER A 171 -9.56 0.07 5.38
N LYS A 172 -10.25 0.38 6.50
CA LYS A 172 -9.66 1.13 7.62
C LYS A 172 -8.45 0.43 8.21
N THR A 173 -8.54 -0.88 8.36
CA THR A 173 -7.46 -1.73 8.88
C THR A 173 -6.27 -1.80 7.94
N GLY A 174 -6.53 -1.86 6.63
CA GLY A 174 -5.48 -1.83 5.61
C GLY A 174 -4.71 -0.50 5.60
N HIS A 175 -5.41 0.62 5.67
CA HIS A 175 -4.78 1.93 5.73
C HIS A 175 -3.97 2.12 7.02
N LEU A 176 -4.53 1.76 8.18
CA LEU A 176 -3.81 1.80 9.46
C LEU A 176 -2.57 0.90 9.42
N GLY A 177 -2.73 -0.32 8.90
CA GLY A 177 -1.61 -1.28 8.78
C GLY A 177 -0.51 -0.74 7.88
N GLY A 178 -0.86 -0.18 6.72
CA GLY A 178 0.10 0.44 5.83
C GLY A 178 0.87 1.59 6.48
N PHE A 179 0.15 2.50 7.16
CA PHE A 179 0.76 3.60 7.91
C PHE A 179 1.76 3.10 8.95
N VAL A 180 1.36 2.15 9.79
CA VAL A 180 2.24 1.54 10.81
C VAL A 180 3.45 0.86 10.15
N GLY A 181 3.23 0.11 9.06
CA GLY A 181 4.31 -0.51 8.29
C GLY A 181 5.32 0.50 7.77
N GLY A 182 4.85 1.65 7.26
CA GLY A 182 5.71 2.74 6.80
C GLY A 182 6.52 3.39 7.92
N VAL A 183 5.91 3.61 9.09
CA VAL A 183 6.63 4.09 10.29
C VAL A 183 7.73 3.11 10.68
N ILE A 184 7.41 1.81 10.79
CA ILE A 184 8.37 0.78 11.17
C ILE A 184 9.50 0.69 10.14
N ALA A 185 9.18 0.63 8.86
CA ALA A 185 10.18 0.54 7.81
C ALA A 185 11.15 1.73 7.85
N MET A 186 10.63 2.95 7.98
CA MET A 186 11.45 4.14 8.03
C MET A 186 12.33 4.19 9.29
N LEU A 187 11.81 3.82 10.45
CA LEU A 187 12.60 3.74 11.69
C LEU A 187 13.75 2.72 11.56
N VAL A 188 13.52 1.58 10.90
CA VAL A 188 14.57 0.58 10.63
C VAL A 188 15.62 1.14 9.68
N LEU A 189 15.24 1.81 8.59
CA LEU A 189 16.18 2.43 7.66
C LEU A 189 17.04 3.51 8.32
N ILE A 190 16.45 4.34 9.17
CA ILE A 190 17.18 5.36 9.96
C ILE A 190 18.12 4.68 10.93
N GLY A 191 17.65 3.70 11.71
CA GLY A 191 18.44 3.03 12.73
C GLY A 191 19.59 2.17 12.17
N SER A 192 19.48 1.69 10.93
CA SER A 192 20.54 0.95 10.24
C SER A 192 21.58 1.87 9.55
N GLY A 193 21.37 3.18 9.54
CA GLY A 193 22.21 4.13 8.84
C GLY A 193 22.06 4.14 7.32
N LEU A 194 21.05 3.44 6.79
CA LEU A 194 20.73 3.42 5.35
C LEU A 194 19.94 4.65 4.89
N CYS A 195 19.50 5.48 5.83
CA CYS A 195 18.88 6.78 5.60
C CYS A 195 19.58 7.81 6.50
N VAL A 196 20.77 8.25 6.10
CA VAL A 196 21.59 9.20 6.85
C VAL A 196 21.79 10.46 6.02
N TYR A 197 21.65 11.60 6.65
CA TYR A 197 21.94 12.97 6.14
C TYR A 197 23.08 13.57 6.90
#